data_6285a4a1ab9025f3bb1293132102bff9
#
_entry.id   6285a4a1ab9025f3bb1293132102bff9
#
_cell.length_a   1.000
_cell.length_b   1.000
_cell.length_c   1.000
_cell.angle_alpha   90.00
_cell.angle_beta   90.00
_cell.angle_gamma   90.00
#
_symmetry.space_group_name_H-M   'P 1'
#
loop_
_entity.id
_entity.type
_entity.pdbx_description
1 polymer ?
#
loop_
_entity_poly.entity_id
_entity_poly.type
_entity_poly.pdbx_seq_one_letter_code
_entity_poly.pdbx_strand_id
1 'polypeptide(L)'
;AAQHSDRPISTLATLPGLKIVAPATPADLYGLLKTAIRTDDPVVVFEDFSLGGMRGEVPDDTDFTIPLGAADIKREGDDCTVVTVSGALQVAEAAAQTLAAEGISVEIVDLRSIFPLDLDLILKSLEKTRHLVIADPCHDFGSIASQVSALVAEDGFWLLDAPIKRVV
;
A
#
# COMPACT_ATOMS: atom_id res chain seq x y z
N ALA A 1 -8.27 19.83 -5.77
CA ALA A 1 -9.24 20.82 -5.30
C ALA A 1 -8.98 21.15 -3.83
N ALA A 2 -9.22 22.38 -3.40
CA ALA A 2 -8.87 22.84 -2.05
C ALA A 2 -9.55 22.03 -0.92
N GLN A 3 -10.71 21.45 -1.15
CA GLN A 3 -11.47 20.68 -0.14
C GLN A 3 -11.17 19.17 -0.19
N HIS A 4 -10.42 18.69 -1.17
CA HIS A 4 -10.19 17.24 -1.38
C HIS A 4 -8.71 16.92 -1.56
N SER A 5 -7.82 17.78 -1.02
CA SER A 5 -6.37 17.58 -1.11
C SER A 5 -5.76 17.03 0.18
N ASP A 6 -6.53 17.03 1.27
CA ASP A 6 -6.07 16.49 2.54
C ASP A 6 -6.05 14.96 2.50
N ARG A 7 -5.01 14.40 3.09
CA ARG A 7 -4.84 12.95 3.25
C ARG A 7 -4.71 12.62 4.74
N PRO A 8 -5.82 12.57 5.48
CA PRO A 8 -5.81 12.45 6.94
C PRO A 8 -5.51 11.03 7.45
N ILE A 9 -5.02 10.13 6.61
CA ILE A 9 -4.75 8.72 6.97
C ILE A 9 -3.90 8.65 8.24
N SER A 10 -2.77 9.37 8.27
CA SER A 10 -1.85 9.37 9.41
C SER A 10 -2.49 9.93 10.68
N THR A 11 -3.31 10.97 10.56
CA THR A 11 -4.04 11.53 11.71
C THR A 11 -5.03 10.53 12.27
N LEU A 12 -5.76 9.84 11.42
CA LEU A 12 -6.72 8.81 11.83
C LEU A 12 -6.02 7.57 12.42
N ALA A 13 -4.84 7.23 11.93
CA ALA A 13 -4.03 6.12 12.44
C ALA A 13 -3.56 6.31 13.88
N THR A 14 -3.62 7.52 14.43
CA THR A 14 -3.33 7.78 15.85
C THR A 14 -4.48 7.43 16.81
N LEU A 15 -5.66 7.09 16.28
CA LEU A 15 -6.84 6.77 17.08
C LEU A 15 -6.87 5.26 17.41
N PRO A 16 -6.74 4.87 18.69
CA PRO A 16 -6.74 3.46 19.07
C PRO A 16 -8.04 2.75 18.68
N GLY A 17 -7.93 1.53 18.17
CA GLY A 17 -9.09 0.70 17.80
C GLY A 17 -9.71 1.02 16.44
N LEU A 18 -9.28 2.09 15.78
CA LEU A 18 -9.73 2.42 14.42
C LEU A 18 -8.90 1.62 13.40
N LYS A 19 -9.55 0.87 12.52
CA LYS A 19 -8.91 0.20 11.39
C LYS A 19 -8.98 1.07 10.15
N ILE A 20 -7.97 0.99 9.28
CA ILE A 20 -7.87 1.85 8.09
C ILE A 20 -7.45 1.01 6.90
N VAL A 21 -8.22 1.09 5.82
CA VAL A 21 -7.89 0.50 4.54
C VAL A 21 -7.85 1.57 3.45
N ALA A 22 -6.97 1.42 2.48
CA ALA A 22 -6.77 2.36 1.38
C ALA A 22 -6.64 1.58 0.05
N PRO A 23 -7.76 1.09 -0.50
CA PRO A 23 -7.78 0.30 -1.72
C PRO A 23 -7.23 1.10 -2.90
N ALA A 24 -6.54 0.39 -3.81
CA ALA A 24 -5.93 0.96 -5.00
C ALA A 24 -6.57 0.47 -6.32
N THR A 25 -7.41 -0.57 -6.26
CA THR A 25 -8.11 -1.14 -7.42
C THR A 25 -9.61 -1.35 -7.14
N PRO A 26 -10.45 -1.50 -8.19
CA PRO A 26 -11.87 -1.85 -7.99
C PRO A 26 -12.10 -3.15 -7.21
N ALA A 27 -11.30 -4.17 -7.45
CA ALA A 27 -11.39 -5.45 -6.72
C ALA A 27 -11.03 -5.27 -5.24
N ASP A 28 -9.97 -4.50 -4.95
CA ASP A 28 -9.56 -4.22 -3.56
C ASP A 28 -10.65 -3.43 -2.82
N LEU A 29 -11.22 -2.40 -3.45
CA LEU A 29 -12.32 -1.64 -2.87
C LEU A 29 -13.53 -2.53 -2.57
N TYR A 30 -13.93 -3.37 -3.53
CA TYR A 30 -15.05 -4.29 -3.38
C TYR A 30 -14.84 -5.26 -2.21
N GLY A 31 -13.69 -5.94 -2.17
CA GLY A 31 -13.38 -6.92 -1.14
C GLY A 31 -13.20 -6.31 0.24
N LEU A 32 -12.45 -5.21 0.35
CA LEU A 32 -12.18 -4.54 1.62
C LEU A 32 -13.42 -3.85 2.20
N LEU A 33 -14.26 -3.22 1.34
CA LEU A 33 -15.50 -2.59 1.80
C LEU A 33 -16.47 -3.63 2.38
N LYS A 34 -16.58 -4.80 1.75
CA LYS A 34 -17.39 -5.91 2.27
C LYS A 34 -16.86 -6.43 3.61
N THR A 35 -15.55 -6.55 3.75
CA THR A 35 -14.95 -6.89 5.05
C THR A 35 -15.23 -5.82 6.09
N ALA A 36 -15.05 -4.54 5.74
CA ALA A 36 -15.32 -3.43 6.63
C ALA A 36 -16.76 -3.40 7.16
N ILE A 37 -17.75 -3.71 6.30
CA ILE A 37 -19.16 -3.77 6.70
C ILE A 37 -19.46 -4.97 7.61
N ARG A 38 -18.71 -6.07 7.45
CA ARG A 38 -18.93 -7.32 8.18
C ARG A 38 -18.15 -7.44 9.49
N THR A 39 -17.19 -6.53 9.74
CA THR A 39 -16.43 -6.52 11.01
C THR A 39 -17.15 -5.70 12.09
N ASP A 40 -16.99 -6.09 13.35
CA ASP A 40 -17.56 -5.37 14.49
C ASP A 40 -16.74 -4.13 14.89
N ASP A 41 -15.50 -4.01 14.37
CA ASP A 41 -14.65 -2.85 14.63
C ASP A 41 -14.95 -1.67 13.70
N PRO A 42 -14.74 -0.43 14.13
CA PRO A 42 -14.82 0.72 13.24
C PRO A 42 -13.72 0.69 12.18
N VAL A 43 -14.09 0.79 10.90
CA VAL A 43 -13.16 0.78 9.77
C VAL A 43 -13.34 2.04 8.93
N VAL A 44 -12.25 2.75 8.68
CA VAL A 44 -12.20 3.80 7.67
C VAL A 44 -11.76 3.19 6.35
N VAL A 45 -12.59 3.32 5.33
CA VAL A 45 -12.24 3.01 3.95
C VAL A 45 -11.85 4.32 3.28
N PHE A 46 -10.55 4.48 3.03
CA PHE A 46 -10.01 5.70 2.45
C PHE A 46 -9.98 5.59 0.92
N GLU A 47 -10.90 6.31 0.26
CA GLU A 47 -10.96 6.35 -1.20
C GLU A 47 -10.14 7.53 -1.73
N ASP A 48 -9.12 7.24 -2.55
CA ASP A 48 -8.38 8.28 -3.26
C ASP A 48 -9.21 8.83 -4.42
N PHE A 49 -9.48 10.13 -4.39
CA PHE A 49 -10.27 10.80 -5.42
C PHE A 49 -9.69 10.62 -6.84
N SER A 50 -8.37 10.46 -6.97
CA SER A 50 -7.72 10.22 -8.26
C SER A 50 -8.13 8.89 -8.89
N LEU A 51 -8.62 7.93 -8.10
CA LEU A 51 -9.07 6.61 -8.53
C LEU A 51 -10.57 6.54 -8.88
N GLY A 52 -11.33 7.61 -8.64
CA GLY A 52 -12.80 7.63 -8.76
C GLY A 52 -13.37 7.34 -10.15
N GLY A 53 -12.54 7.38 -11.19
CA GLY A 53 -12.91 6.99 -12.56
C GLY A 53 -12.34 5.64 -13.01
N MET A 54 -11.59 4.96 -12.15
CA MET A 54 -10.94 3.70 -12.49
C MET A 54 -11.96 2.61 -12.78
N ARG A 55 -11.69 1.84 -13.83
CA ARG A 55 -12.43 0.62 -14.17
C ARG A 55 -11.46 -0.56 -14.10
N GLY A 56 -11.95 -1.70 -13.61
CA GLY A 56 -11.17 -2.93 -13.52
C GLY A 56 -12.10 -4.12 -13.26
N GLU A 57 -11.52 -5.30 -13.35
CA GLU A 57 -12.23 -6.52 -13.05
C GLU A 57 -12.55 -6.58 -11.55
N VAL A 58 -13.74 -7.08 -11.26
CA VAL A 58 -14.21 -7.35 -9.90
C VAL A 58 -14.70 -8.79 -9.90
N PRO A 59 -14.35 -9.63 -8.90
CA PRO A 59 -14.84 -10.99 -8.83
C PRO A 59 -16.37 -11.06 -8.81
N ASP A 60 -16.96 -11.96 -9.61
CA ASP A 60 -18.41 -12.21 -9.63
C ASP A 60 -18.93 -12.90 -8.35
N ASP A 61 -17.99 -13.39 -7.52
CA ASP A 61 -18.31 -14.02 -6.25
C ASP A 61 -18.90 -13.00 -5.25
N THR A 62 -20.17 -13.22 -4.91
CA THR A 62 -20.87 -12.37 -3.93
C THR A 62 -20.31 -12.49 -2.52
N ASP A 63 -19.54 -13.52 -2.22
CA ASP A 63 -18.89 -13.73 -0.91
C ASP A 63 -17.41 -13.33 -0.89
N PHE A 64 -16.88 -12.87 -2.02
CA PHE A 64 -15.52 -12.36 -2.09
C PHE A 64 -15.27 -11.26 -1.07
N THR A 65 -14.24 -11.44 -0.26
CA THR A 65 -13.76 -10.49 0.76
C THR A 65 -12.24 -10.48 0.77
N ILE A 66 -11.65 -9.39 1.24
CA ILE A 66 -10.21 -9.28 1.48
C ILE A 66 -10.00 -9.04 2.97
N PRO A 67 -9.19 -9.87 3.66
CA PRO A 67 -8.92 -9.68 5.08
C PRO A 67 -8.26 -8.32 5.37
N LEU A 68 -8.63 -7.70 6.49
CA LEU A 68 -7.91 -6.53 6.99
C LEU A 68 -6.49 -6.95 7.41
N GLY A 69 -5.50 -6.16 7.07
CA GLY A 69 -4.10 -6.47 7.35
C GLY A 69 -3.43 -7.39 6.33
N ALA A 70 -4.05 -7.61 5.16
CA ALA A 70 -3.45 -8.36 4.08
C ALA A 70 -3.00 -7.41 2.96
N ALA A 71 -1.69 -7.25 2.77
CA ALA A 71 -1.13 -6.60 1.59
C ALA A 71 -1.19 -7.53 0.36
N ASP A 72 -0.78 -7.03 -0.81
CA ASP A 72 -0.84 -7.78 -2.06
C ASP A 72 0.36 -7.49 -2.95
N ILE A 73 0.92 -8.53 -3.56
CA ILE A 73 1.95 -8.37 -4.59
C ILE A 73 1.24 -8.11 -5.92
N LYS A 74 1.21 -6.86 -6.36
CA LYS A 74 0.59 -6.47 -7.64
C LYS A 74 1.49 -6.77 -8.83
N ARG A 75 2.80 -6.84 -8.60
CA ARG A 75 3.80 -7.18 -9.60
C ARG A 75 4.95 -7.92 -8.92
N GLU A 76 5.33 -9.06 -9.46
CA GLU A 76 6.53 -9.78 -9.05
C GLU A 76 7.79 -9.10 -9.61
N GLY A 77 8.88 -9.14 -8.84
CA GLY A 77 10.17 -8.58 -9.22
C GLY A 77 11.30 -9.03 -8.28
N ASP A 78 12.55 -8.85 -8.70
CA ASP A 78 13.72 -9.39 -8.00
C ASP A 78 14.76 -8.33 -7.57
N ASP A 79 14.72 -7.11 -8.15
CA ASP A 79 15.79 -6.11 -7.93
C ASP A 79 15.42 -5.05 -6.89
N CYS A 80 14.14 -4.71 -6.76
CA CYS A 80 13.69 -3.65 -5.85
C CYS A 80 12.23 -3.87 -5.45
N THR A 81 11.93 -3.73 -4.15
CA THR A 81 10.56 -3.65 -3.63
C THR A 81 10.09 -2.21 -3.64
N VAL A 82 8.93 -1.96 -4.26
CA VAL A 82 8.19 -0.70 -4.14
C VAL A 82 6.92 -0.96 -3.34
N VAL A 83 6.87 -0.44 -2.12
CA VAL A 83 5.65 -0.44 -1.29
C VAL A 83 4.78 0.73 -1.69
N THR A 84 3.49 0.50 -1.93
CA THR A 84 2.54 1.53 -2.38
C THR A 84 1.37 1.71 -1.43
N VAL A 85 0.85 2.94 -1.40
CA VAL A 85 -0.37 3.32 -0.69
C VAL A 85 -1.37 3.88 -1.69
N SER A 86 -2.54 3.26 -1.81
CA SER A 86 -3.67 3.75 -2.62
C SER A 86 -3.25 4.18 -4.04
N GLY A 87 -3.53 5.43 -4.46
CA GLY A 87 -3.24 5.95 -5.80
C GLY A 87 -1.76 5.92 -6.23
N ALA A 88 -0.81 5.71 -5.31
CA ALA A 88 0.59 5.53 -5.67
C ALA A 88 0.85 4.23 -6.47
N LEU A 89 -0.05 3.24 -6.38
CA LEU A 89 0.07 2.00 -7.14
C LEU A 89 0.19 2.25 -8.64
N GLN A 90 -0.67 3.08 -9.23
CA GLN A 90 -0.67 3.36 -10.66
C GLN A 90 0.62 4.02 -11.13
N VAL A 91 1.18 4.90 -10.29
CA VAL A 91 2.46 5.55 -10.57
C VAL A 91 3.62 4.54 -10.50
N ALA A 92 3.60 3.66 -9.50
CA ALA A 92 4.59 2.60 -9.32
C ALA A 92 4.55 1.60 -10.48
N GLU A 93 3.36 1.19 -10.94
CA GLU A 93 3.19 0.29 -12.09
C GLU A 93 3.77 0.89 -13.38
N ALA A 94 3.48 2.18 -13.65
CA ALA A 94 4.03 2.87 -14.80
C ALA A 94 5.57 3.00 -14.74
N ALA A 95 6.10 3.30 -13.55
CA ALA A 95 7.54 3.36 -13.32
C ALA A 95 8.21 1.98 -13.51
N ALA A 96 7.61 0.92 -12.93
CA ALA A 96 8.11 -0.45 -13.06
C ALA A 96 8.11 -0.94 -14.52
N GLN A 97 7.10 -0.54 -15.31
CA GLN A 97 7.07 -0.85 -16.74
C GLN A 97 8.21 -0.16 -17.50
N THR A 98 8.53 1.09 -17.16
CA THR A 98 9.64 1.83 -17.75
C THR A 98 10.98 1.19 -17.37
N LEU A 99 11.18 0.86 -16.10
CA LEU A 99 12.40 0.24 -15.58
C LEU A 99 12.63 -1.17 -16.14
N ALA A 100 11.57 -1.92 -16.42
CA ALA A 100 11.67 -3.23 -17.06
C ALA A 100 12.32 -3.16 -18.45
N ALA A 101 12.13 -2.05 -19.19
CA ALA A 101 12.79 -1.83 -20.48
C ALA A 101 14.30 -1.57 -20.31
N GLU A 102 14.74 -1.18 -19.12
CA GLU A 102 16.15 -1.00 -18.73
C GLU A 102 16.74 -2.26 -18.05
N GLY A 103 15.96 -3.34 -17.94
CA GLY A 103 16.37 -4.59 -17.34
C GLY A 103 16.26 -4.64 -15.82
N ILE A 104 15.54 -3.69 -15.20
CA ILE A 104 15.32 -3.64 -13.75
C ILE A 104 13.96 -4.24 -13.42
N SER A 105 13.96 -5.27 -12.56
CA SER A 105 12.78 -6.03 -12.14
C SER A 105 12.24 -5.52 -10.81
N VAL A 106 11.14 -4.78 -10.85
CA VAL A 106 10.52 -4.17 -9.66
C VAL A 106 9.38 -5.04 -9.15
N GLU A 107 9.44 -5.41 -7.87
CA GLU A 107 8.31 -5.97 -7.14
C GLU A 107 7.46 -4.85 -6.55
N ILE A 108 6.13 -4.91 -6.74
CA ILE A 108 5.22 -3.92 -6.17
C ILE A 108 4.34 -4.59 -5.12
N VAL A 109 4.47 -4.11 -3.88
CA VAL A 109 3.64 -4.50 -2.74
C VAL A 109 2.65 -3.37 -2.45
N ASP A 110 1.37 -3.62 -2.69
CA ASP A 110 0.30 -2.69 -2.32
C ASP A 110 -0.20 -3.00 -0.91
N LEU A 111 -0.11 -2.02 -0.02
CA LEU A 111 -0.49 -2.20 1.38
C LEU A 111 -1.97 -2.55 1.56
N ARG A 112 -2.87 -1.98 0.77
CA ARG A 112 -4.32 -2.14 0.90
C ARG A 112 -4.87 -1.83 2.29
N SER A 113 -4.21 -2.32 3.33
CA SER A 113 -4.53 -2.09 4.74
C SER A 113 -3.41 -1.30 5.41
N ILE A 114 -3.76 -0.15 5.99
CA ILE A 114 -2.82 0.72 6.69
C ILE A 114 -2.72 0.31 8.16
N PHE A 115 -3.87 -0.02 8.75
CA PHE A 115 -3.93 -0.56 10.10
C PHE A 115 -5.06 -1.60 10.21
N PRO A 116 -4.73 -2.85 10.53
CA PRO A 116 -3.39 -3.41 10.72
C PRO A 116 -2.55 -3.41 9.44
N LEU A 117 -1.22 -3.34 9.59
CA LEU A 117 -0.24 -3.37 8.51
C LEU A 117 0.29 -4.79 8.32
N ASP A 118 0.47 -5.22 7.07
CA ASP A 118 1.14 -6.47 6.70
C ASP A 118 2.66 -6.24 6.56
N LEU A 119 3.35 -6.15 7.68
CA LEU A 119 4.80 -6.01 7.69
C LEU A 119 5.49 -7.28 7.18
N ASP A 120 4.92 -8.44 7.46
CA ASP A 120 5.51 -9.74 7.10
C ASP A 120 5.68 -9.87 5.58
N LEU A 121 4.70 -9.43 4.79
CA LEU A 121 4.80 -9.46 3.34
C LEU A 121 5.89 -8.51 2.83
N ILE A 122 6.05 -7.33 3.43
CA ILE A 122 7.11 -6.39 3.08
C ILE A 122 8.49 -7.01 3.36
N LEU A 123 8.67 -7.58 4.55
CA LEU A 123 9.94 -8.21 4.93
C LEU A 123 10.27 -9.40 4.03
N LYS A 124 9.28 -10.23 3.71
CA LYS A 124 9.43 -11.35 2.78
C LYS A 124 9.85 -10.89 1.38
N SER A 125 9.28 -9.80 0.88
CA SER A 125 9.70 -9.19 -0.39
C SER A 125 11.17 -8.74 -0.33
N LEU A 126 11.57 -8.11 0.78
CA LEU A 126 12.94 -7.63 0.99
C LEU A 126 13.98 -8.74 1.15
N GLU A 127 13.61 -9.94 1.61
CA GLU A 127 14.52 -11.11 1.60
C GLU A 127 15.08 -11.38 0.20
N LYS A 128 14.28 -11.10 -0.81
CA LYS A 128 14.61 -11.28 -2.23
C LYS A 128 15.26 -10.05 -2.84
N THR A 129 14.63 -8.90 -2.71
CA THR A 129 14.98 -7.70 -3.48
C THR A 129 16.05 -6.82 -2.84
N ARG A 130 16.21 -6.85 -1.53
CA ARG A 130 17.22 -6.12 -0.75
C ARG A 130 17.17 -4.58 -0.84
N HIS A 131 16.28 -4.03 -1.66
CA HIS A 131 16.13 -2.59 -1.89
C HIS A 131 14.68 -2.16 -1.67
N LEU A 132 14.48 -1.07 -0.93
CA LEU A 132 13.15 -0.57 -0.60
C LEU A 132 12.93 0.87 -1.06
N VAL A 133 11.88 1.04 -1.84
CA VAL A 133 11.25 2.34 -2.13
C VAL A 133 9.82 2.30 -1.57
N ILE A 134 9.37 3.39 -0.95
CA ILE A 134 8.00 3.51 -0.46
C ILE A 134 7.36 4.71 -1.14
N ALA A 135 6.29 4.49 -1.88
CA ALA A 135 5.53 5.50 -2.59
C ALA A 135 4.20 5.76 -1.86
N ASP A 136 4.08 6.95 -1.31
CA ASP A 136 2.91 7.38 -0.53
C ASP A 136 2.48 8.78 -1.01
N PRO A 137 1.27 8.96 -1.51
CA PRO A 137 0.82 10.26 -2.01
C PRO A 137 0.47 11.25 -0.88
N CYS A 138 1.11 11.13 0.26
CA CYS A 138 0.94 11.98 1.45
C CYS A 138 2.08 12.98 1.59
N HIS A 139 2.05 13.83 2.62
CA HIS A 139 3.17 14.71 2.98
C HIS A 139 4.30 13.89 3.62
N ASP A 140 5.54 14.35 3.44
CA ASP A 140 6.72 13.65 4.00
C ASP A 140 6.63 13.48 5.52
N PHE A 141 6.28 14.55 6.23
CA PHE A 141 6.17 14.50 7.69
C PHE A 141 4.89 13.77 8.13
N GLY A 142 5.08 12.69 8.90
CA GLY A 142 3.97 11.90 9.43
C GLY A 142 3.27 11.00 8.41
N SER A 143 3.90 10.73 7.27
CA SER A 143 3.38 9.82 6.24
C SER A 143 3.36 8.36 6.69
N ILE A 144 2.55 7.53 6.02
CA ILE A 144 2.60 6.08 6.18
C ILE A 144 3.98 5.56 5.74
N ALA A 145 4.58 6.19 4.73
CA ALA A 145 5.96 5.88 4.32
C ALA A 145 6.97 6.04 5.46
N SER A 146 6.79 7.02 6.34
CA SER A 146 7.65 7.20 7.52
C SER A 146 7.46 6.05 8.52
N GLN A 147 6.23 5.62 8.76
CA GLN A 147 5.93 4.51 9.67
C GLN A 147 6.47 3.18 9.13
N VAL A 148 6.24 2.89 7.85
CA VAL A 148 6.78 1.67 7.20
C VAL A 148 8.31 1.68 7.25
N SER A 149 8.94 2.84 6.97
CA SER A 149 10.41 2.96 7.07
C SER A 149 10.93 2.65 8.47
N ALA A 150 10.24 3.13 9.51
CA ALA A 150 10.63 2.86 10.90
C ALA A 150 10.53 1.38 11.23
N LEU A 151 9.40 0.73 10.90
CA LEU A 151 9.19 -0.70 11.16
C LEU A 151 10.19 -1.58 10.41
N VAL A 152 10.46 -1.28 9.13
CA VAL A 152 11.46 -2.03 8.36
C VAL A 152 12.88 -1.80 8.90
N ALA A 153 13.21 -0.58 9.36
CA ALA A 153 14.50 -0.32 10.00
C ALA A 153 14.66 -1.07 11.34
N GLU A 154 13.57 -1.31 12.04
CA GLU A 154 13.54 -2.02 13.33
C GLU A 154 13.63 -3.55 13.13
N ASP A 155 12.79 -4.11 12.27
CA ASP A 155 12.61 -5.56 12.12
C ASP A 155 13.33 -6.15 10.88
N GLY A 156 13.63 -5.33 9.88
CA GLY A 156 14.20 -5.72 8.59
C GLY A 156 15.51 -5.04 8.19
N PHE A 157 16.20 -4.36 9.11
CA PHE A 157 17.45 -3.63 8.80
C PHE A 157 18.47 -4.48 8.03
N TRP A 158 18.67 -5.74 8.45
CA TRP A 158 19.64 -6.66 7.86
C TRP A 158 19.23 -7.24 6.50
N LEU A 159 18.01 -6.94 6.06
CA LEU A 159 17.50 -7.27 4.72
C LEU A 159 17.84 -6.20 3.69
N LEU A 160 18.40 -5.06 4.10
CA LEU A 160 18.63 -3.91 3.23
C LEU A 160 20.10 -3.80 2.81
N ASP A 161 20.34 -3.65 1.51
CA ASP A 161 21.66 -3.36 0.94
C ASP A 161 21.86 -1.87 0.63
N ALA A 162 20.80 -1.06 0.75
CA ALA A 162 20.82 0.39 0.53
C ALA A 162 19.84 1.11 1.48
N PRO A 163 20.02 2.43 1.67
CA PRO A 163 19.07 3.22 2.44
C PRO A 163 17.66 3.19 1.85
N ILE A 164 16.63 3.10 2.72
CA ILE A 164 15.22 3.19 2.32
C ILE A 164 14.98 4.53 1.62
N LYS A 165 14.32 4.49 0.46
CA LYS A 165 13.87 5.69 -0.25
C LYS A 165 12.37 5.87 -0.07
N ARG A 166 11.97 7.11 0.26
CA ARG A 166 10.56 7.52 0.29
C ARG A 166 10.28 8.47 -0.87
N VAL A 167 9.17 8.28 -1.53
CA VAL A 167 8.59 9.14 -2.56
C VAL A 167 7.23 9.58 -2.02
N VAL A 168 7.13 10.84 -1.60
CA VAL A 168 5.99 11.43 -0.89
C VAL A 168 5.65 12.79 -1.47
#